data_9d1b5ae9e588a349327d8c9b115ed9e8
#
_entry.id   9d1b5ae9e588a349327d8c9b115ed9e8
#
_cell.length_a   1.000
_cell.length_b   1.000
_cell.length_c   1.000
_cell.angle_alpha   90.00
_cell.angle_beta   90.00
_cell.angle_gamma   90.00
#
_symmetry.space_group_name_H-M   'P 1'
#
loop_
_entity.id
_entity.type
_entity.pdbx_description
1 polymer ?
#
loop_
_entity_poly.entity_id
_entity_poly.type
_entity_poly.pdbx_seq_one_letter_code
_entity_poly.pdbx_strand_id
1 'polypeptide(L)'
;MLNADKNRIIFDLLRAALFQKDIALPNNVDWNQILQEMKIQTVAGLPYEWLCNRNILDTKIKMYWNQIVVFQVSFWVKLMREQELLIQLMRKNNINMVILKGSAAAIYYPRPDLRTMGDVDFFVHPQNFQKAYHILLKNGYQLAYPEDHAPHHITLRKNNIVFEIHKTLSIIATNNVGNNEDYLQTLLLKGLSSIEQKKIENWEFPTFPRLQNGIVLLLHVIQHLISGLGLRQIIDWMMFVNSELNDETWRLEFQPILRKIKLEKFAIILTRMCQLHLGLRIEDITWCHSADSLLCNKLLDHFMEKGNFGRKLRRKSIQSGQIIYILSTNRTPLKFFKRLQDSGIHNWKLAKKYSILRPFAWIYQAFRYTWQGLNRKHPVQSILSDWEKSKKQVDLFDELKLFDE
;
A
#
# COMPACT_ATOMS: atom_id res chain seq x y z
N MET A 1 -22.35 -7.85 17.37
CA MET A 1 -21.26 -8.78 17.03
C MET A 1 -19.96 -8.24 17.58
N LEU A 2 -19.19 -9.02 18.33
CA LEU A 2 -17.89 -8.62 18.84
C LEU A 2 -16.91 -8.40 17.66
N ASN A 3 -15.94 -7.49 17.80
CA ASN A 3 -14.98 -7.20 16.71
C ASN A 3 -14.20 -8.46 16.28
N ALA A 4 -13.87 -9.35 17.19
CA ALA A 4 -13.20 -10.62 16.90
C ALA A 4 -14.02 -11.52 15.98
N ASP A 5 -15.32 -11.68 16.24
CA ASP A 5 -16.23 -12.48 15.41
C ASP A 5 -16.36 -11.90 14.00
N LYS A 6 -16.46 -10.56 13.90
CA LYS A 6 -16.51 -9.86 12.62
C LYS A 6 -15.28 -10.12 11.77
N ASN A 7 -14.07 -9.98 12.34
CA ASN A 7 -12.82 -10.20 11.64
C ASN A 7 -12.68 -11.65 11.19
N ARG A 8 -13.06 -12.62 12.04
CA ARG A 8 -13.08 -14.04 11.71
C ARG A 8 -13.93 -14.31 10.47
N ILE A 9 -15.18 -13.79 10.44
CA ILE A 9 -16.07 -13.96 9.28
C ILE A 9 -15.45 -13.39 8.01
N ILE A 10 -14.83 -12.20 8.08
CA ILE A 10 -14.17 -11.60 6.92
C ILE A 10 -13.03 -12.48 6.42
N PHE A 11 -12.19 -13.01 7.31
CA PHE A 11 -11.08 -13.88 6.92
C PHE A 11 -11.56 -15.21 6.35
N ASP A 12 -12.63 -15.79 6.91
CA ASP A 12 -13.25 -16.99 6.38
C ASP A 12 -13.79 -16.75 4.96
N LEU A 13 -14.50 -15.64 4.72
CA LEU A 13 -14.97 -15.26 3.40
C LEU A 13 -13.84 -15.05 2.40
N LEU A 14 -12.73 -14.45 2.81
CA LEU A 14 -11.55 -14.27 1.97
C LEU A 14 -10.88 -15.61 1.64
N ARG A 15 -10.77 -16.53 2.62
CA ARG A 15 -10.27 -17.89 2.37
C ARG A 15 -11.13 -18.64 1.36
N ALA A 16 -12.45 -18.54 1.50
CA ALA A 16 -13.38 -19.17 0.58
C ALA A 16 -13.28 -18.59 -0.84
N ALA A 17 -13.18 -17.28 -0.96
CA ALA A 17 -13.12 -16.58 -2.24
C ALA A 17 -11.79 -16.78 -2.97
N LEU A 18 -10.67 -16.78 -2.24
CA LEU A 18 -9.33 -16.80 -2.85
C LEU A 18 -8.78 -18.22 -3.03
N PHE A 19 -9.16 -19.16 -2.15
CA PHE A 19 -8.61 -20.51 -2.14
C PHE A 19 -9.68 -21.61 -2.22
N GLN A 20 -10.94 -21.25 -2.51
CA GLN A 20 -12.08 -22.17 -2.63
C GLN A 20 -12.26 -23.08 -1.41
N LYS A 21 -11.86 -22.59 -0.22
CA LYS A 21 -11.99 -23.35 1.02
C LYS A 21 -13.44 -23.37 1.49
N ASP A 22 -13.90 -24.52 1.95
CA ASP A 22 -15.19 -24.61 2.64
C ASP A 22 -15.09 -23.93 4.00
N ILE A 23 -16.11 -23.14 4.30
CA ILE A 23 -16.23 -22.40 5.56
C ILE A 23 -17.60 -22.59 6.17
N ALA A 24 -17.66 -22.62 7.50
CA ALA A 24 -18.91 -22.59 8.25
C ALA A 24 -19.14 -21.18 8.78
N LEU A 25 -20.24 -20.56 8.36
CA LEU A 25 -20.64 -19.24 8.84
C LEU A 25 -21.64 -19.38 9.99
N PRO A 26 -21.62 -18.46 10.98
CA PRO A 26 -22.64 -18.39 12.01
C PRO A 26 -24.03 -18.10 11.42
N ASN A 27 -25.08 -18.57 12.07
CA ASN A 27 -26.48 -18.35 11.62
C ASN A 27 -26.88 -16.86 11.65
N ASN A 28 -26.35 -16.08 12.60
CA ASN A 28 -26.71 -14.68 12.80
C ASN A 28 -25.55 -13.76 12.44
N VAL A 29 -25.36 -13.50 11.13
CA VAL A 29 -24.34 -12.57 10.62
C VAL A 29 -24.98 -11.22 10.32
N ASP A 30 -24.42 -10.15 10.89
CA ASP A 30 -24.75 -8.78 10.47
C ASP A 30 -24.01 -8.45 9.16
N TRP A 31 -24.65 -8.79 8.04
CA TRP A 31 -24.12 -8.59 6.71
C TRP A 31 -23.86 -7.11 6.37
N ASN A 32 -24.62 -6.17 6.95
CA ASN A 32 -24.35 -4.75 6.78
C ASN A 32 -23.00 -4.37 7.39
N GLN A 33 -22.73 -4.84 8.61
CA GLN A 33 -21.48 -4.58 9.30
C GLN A 33 -20.29 -5.25 8.59
N ILE A 34 -20.46 -6.47 8.09
CA ILE A 34 -19.44 -7.18 7.31
C ILE A 34 -19.12 -6.40 6.03
N LEU A 35 -20.15 -6.04 5.25
CA LEU A 35 -19.96 -5.30 4.00
C LEU A 35 -19.27 -3.94 4.22
N GLN A 36 -19.67 -3.19 5.24
CA GLN A 36 -19.03 -1.90 5.56
C GLN A 36 -17.55 -2.09 5.91
N GLU A 37 -17.20 -3.10 6.70
CA GLU A 37 -15.82 -3.39 7.02
C GLU A 37 -15.02 -3.78 5.76
N MET A 38 -15.56 -4.67 4.93
CA MET A 38 -14.91 -5.09 3.69
C MET A 38 -14.72 -3.95 2.68
N LYS A 39 -15.65 -2.97 2.66
CA LYS A 39 -15.47 -1.72 1.88
C LYS A 39 -14.33 -0.88 2.41
N ILE A 40 -14.22 -0.74 3.73
CA ILE A 40 -13.11 -0.03 4.37
C ILE A 40 -11.78 -0.69 4.06
N GLN A 41 -11.75 -2.02 4.03
CA GLN A 41 -10.58 -2.83 3.72
C GLN A 41 -10.32 -3.00 2.21
N THR A 42 -11.20 -2.47 1.35
CA THR A 42 -11.14 -2.53 -0.13
C THR A 42 -11.12 -3.96 -0.69
N VAL A 43 -11.86 -4.86 -0.06
CA VAL A 43 -11.96 -6.29 -0.43
C VAL A 43 -13.41 -6.77 -0.63
N ALA A 44 -14.38 -5.85 -0.69
CA ALA A 44 -15.80 -6.18 -0.75
C ALA A 44 -16.21 -6.97 -2.01
N GLY A 45 -15.48 -6.83 -3.12
CA GLY A 45 -15.77 -7.58 -4.35
C GLY A 45 -15.46 -9.07 -4.23
N LEU A 46 -14.39 -9.43 -3.52
CA LEU A 46 -13.81 -10.77 -3.53
C LEU A 46 -14.79 -11.89 -3.16
N PRO A 47 -15.57 -11.83 -2.06
CA PRO A 47 -16.43 -12.93 -1.64
C PRO A 47 -17.83 -12.91 -2.27
N TYR A 48 -18.14 -11.90 -3.09
CA TYR A 48 -19.52 -11.69 -3.56
C TYR A 48 -20.06 -12.89 -4.34
N GLU A 49 -19.29 -13.44 -5.29
CA GLU A 49 -19.71 -14.58 -6.08
C GLU A 49 -19.93 -15.83 -5.22
N TRP A 50 -19.02 -16.09 -4.27
CA TRP A 50 -19.14 -17.20 -3.33
C TRP A 50 -20.42 -17.10 -2.48
N LEU A 51 -20.74 -15.90 -1.99
CA LEU A 51 -21.96 -15.62 -1.21
C LEU A 51 -23.23 -15.79 -2.04
N CYS A 52 -23.23 -15.31 -3.29
CA CYS A 52 -24.37 -15.42 -4.19
C CYS A 52 -24.69 -16.86 -4.57
N ASN A 53 -23.68 -17.66 -4.85
CA ASN A 53 -23.83 -19.06 -5.24
C ASN A 53 -24.41 -19.93 -4.10
N ARG A 54 -24.30 -19.51 -2.85
CA ARG A 54 -24.84 -20.18 -1.68
C ARG A 54 -26.15 -19.61 -1.16
N ASN A 55 -26.69 -18.58 -1.80
CA ASN A 55 -27.93 -17.90 -1.40
C ASN A 55 -27.99 -17.50 0.09
N ILE A 56 -26.85 -17.06 0.63
CA ILE A 56 -26.71 -16.71 2.05
C ILE A 56 -27.25 -15.32 2.36
N LEU A 57 -27.21 -14.40 1.39
CA LEU A 57 -27.62 -13.01 1.56
C LEU A 57 -29.11 -12.84 1.33
N ASP A 58 -29.77 -12.05 2.19
CA ASP A 58 -31.11 -11.57 1.89
C ASP A 58 -31.15 -10.68 0.65
N THR A 59 -32.30 -10.52 0.04
CA THR A 59 -32.48 -9.80 -1.23
C THR A 59 -31.97 -8.37 -1.17
N LYS A 60 -32.23 -7.65 -0.08
CA LYS A 60 -31.84 -6.23 0.06
C LYS A 60 -30.31 -6.07 0.12
N ILE A 61 -29.64 -6.86 0.95
CA ILE A 61 -28.20 -6.86 1.07
C ILE A 61 -27.54 -7.33 -0.24
N LYS A 62 -28.08 -8.39 -0.85
CA LYS A 62 -27.60 -8.89 -2.15
C LYS A 62 -27.66 -7.81 -3.21
N MET A 63 -28.77 -7.09 -3.34
CA MET A 63 -28.90 -5.99 -4.31
C MET A 63 -27.90 -4.86 -4.05
N TYR A 64 -27.75 -4.44 -2.79
CA TYR A 64 -26.81 -3.36 -2.44
C TYR A 64 -25.36 -3.79 -2.69
N TRP A 65 -24.98 -5.01 -2.33
CA TRP A 65 -23.64 -5.53 -2.58
C TRP A 65 -23.35 -5.67 -4.07
N ASN A 66 -24.36 -6.15 -4.83
CA ASN A 66 -24.27 -6.24 -6.29
C ASN A 66 -23.96 -4.88 -6.94
N GLN A 67 -24.62 -3.81 -6.53
CA GLN A 67 -24.34 -2.45 -7.05
C GLN A 67 -22.88 -2.05 -6.84
N ILE A 68 -22.29 -2.38 -5.69
CA ILE A 68 -20.88 -2.11 -5.39
C ILE A 68 -19.97 -2.89 -6.33
N VAL A 69 -20.25 -4.17 -6.53
CA VAL A 69 -19.43 -5.05 -7.39
C VAL A 69 -19.55 -4.66 -8.85
N VAL A 70 -20.75 -4.39 -9.34
CA VAL A 70 -20.97 -3.91 -10.72
C VAL A 70 -20.22 -2.61 -10.97
N PHE A 71 -20.28 -1.65 -10.03
CA PHE A 71 -19.49 -0.42 -10.14
C PHE A 71 -17.98 -0.71 -10.17
N GLN A 72 -17.49 -1.59 -9.30
CA GLN A 72 -16.09 -1.97 -9.22
C GLN A 72 -15.60 -2.61 -10.54
N VAL A 73 -16.35 -3.59 -11.08
CA VAL A 73 -16.01 -4.27 -12.34
C VAL A 73 -16.06 -3.30 -13.51
N SER A 74 -17.09 -2.45 -13.58
CA SER A 74 -17.18 -1.42 -14.64
C SER A 74 -16.00 -0.45 -14.59
N PHE A 75 -15.58 -0.05 -13.39
CA PHE A 75 -14.40 0.80 -13.21
C PHE A 75 -13.11 0.08 -13.59
N TRP A 76 -12.99 -1.22 -13.25
CA TRP A 76 -11.86 -2.06 -13.63
C TRP A 76 -11.70 -2.13 -15.16
N VAL A 77 -12.78 -2.41 -15.92
CA VAL A 77 -12.76 -2.43 -17.39
C VAL A 77 -12.30 -1.08 -17.96
N LYS A 78 -12.84 0.02 -17.42
CA LYS A 78 -12.43 1.37 -17.83
C LYS A 78 -10.94 1.62 -17.58
N LEU A 79 -10.45 1.24 -16.41
CA LEU A 79 -9.06 1.42 -16.03
C LEU A 79 -8.11 0.58 -16.91
N MET A 80 -8.46 -0.68 -17.21
CA MET A 80 -7.69 -1.54 -18.10
C MET A 80 -7.59 -0.96 -19.51
N ARG A 81 -8.69 -0.38 -20.02
CA ARG A 81 -8.68 0.31 -21.32
C ARG A 81 -7.76 1.53 -21.31
N GLU A 82 -7.84 2.36 -20.30
CA GLU A 82 -6.97 3.54 -20.19
C GLU A 82 -5.49 3.16 -20.00
N GLN A 83 -5.23 2.07 -19.27
CA GLN A 83 -3.89 1.49 -19.14
C GLN A 83 -3.36 1.00 -20.50
N GLU A 84 -4.18 0.33 -21.30
CA GLU A 84 -3.80 -0.11 -22.65
C GLU A 84 -3.44 1.08 -23.55
N LEU A 85 -4.25 2.15 -23.54
CA LEU A 85 -3.97 3.38 -24.28
C LEU A 85 -2.66 4.05 -23.85
N LEU A 86 -2.37 4.06 -22.53
CA LEU A 86 -1.10 4.51 -22.00
C LEU A 86 0.07 3.68 -22.55
N ILE A 87 -0.04 2.35 -22.49
CA ILE A 87 1.01 1.44 -22.98
C ILE A 87 1.28 1.67 -24.46
N GLN A 88 0.23 1.78 -25.28
CA GLN A 88 0.34 2.06 -26.72
C GLN A 88 1.03 3.42 -26.96
N LEU A 89 0.68 4.45 -26.18
CA LEU A 89 1.28 5.77 -26.28
C LEU A 89 2.78 5.73 -25.96
N MET A 90 3.19 5.05 -24.88
CA MET A 90 4.60 4.91 -24.51
C MET A 90 5.38 4.12 -25.56
N ARG A 91 4.83 3.01 -26.05
CA ARG A 91 5.42 2.17 -27.12
C ARG A 91 5.64 2.97 -28.40
N LYS A 92 4.64 3.75 -28.85
CA LYS A 92 4.74 4.63 -30.03
C LYS A 92 5.88 5.64 -29.92
N ASN A 93 6.25 6.04 -28.72
CA ASN A 93 7.32 7.03 -28.48
C ASN A 93 8.65 6.40 -28.07
N ASN A 94 8.81 5.08 -28.21
CA ASN A 94 10.00 4.31 -27.84
C ASN A 94 10.38 4.53 -26.35
N ILE A 95 9.41 4.47 -25.46
CA ILE A 95 9.60 4.53 -24.02
C ILE A 95 9.23 3.20 -23.40
N ASN A 96 10.23 2.49 -22.88
CA ASN A 96 10.02 1.30 -22.08
C ASN A 96 9.41 1.68 -20.74
N MET A 97 8.34 0.98 -20.38
CA MET A 97 7.64 1.13 -19.12
C MET A 97 7.19 -0.23 -18.58
N VAL A 98 6.91 -0.29 -17.31
CA VAL A 98 6.23 -1.42 -16.67
C VAL A 98 5.10 -0.93 -15.79
N ILE A 99 4.02 -1.70 -15.73
CA ILE A 99 2.92 -1.46 -14.80
C ILE A 99 3.37 -1.95 -13.42
N LEU A 100 3.11 -1.12 -12.42
CA LEU A 100 3.34 -1.44 -11.02
C LEU A 100 2.02 -1.77 -10.34
N LYS A 101 2.04 -2.63 -9.33
CA LYS A 101 0.83 -2.89 -8.51
C LYS A 101 -0.41 -3.22 -9.39
N GLY A 102 -1.55 -2.60 -9.16
CA GLY A 102 -2.74 -2.65 -10.03
C GLY A 102 -2.95 -3.99 -10.72
N SER A 103 -2.88 -4.01 -12.05
CA SER A 103 -2.98 -5.23 -12.87
C SER A 103 -1.80 -6.18 -12.67
N ALA A 104 -0.59 -5.67 -12.36
CA ALA A 104 0.58 -6.50 -12.04
C ALA A 104 0.45 -7.27 -10.71
N ALA A 105 -0.52 -6.92 -9.86
CA ALA A 105 -0.93 -7.70 -8.69
C ALA A 105 -2.18 -8.53 -8.98
N ALA A 106 -3.15 -7.97 -9.74
CA ALA A 106 -4.42 -8.62 -10.03
C ALA A 106 -4.26 -9.96 -10.78
N ILE A 107 -3.19 -10.11 -11.56
CA ILE A 107 -2.89 -11.35 -12.31
C ILE A 107 -2.81 -12.60 -11.42
N TYR A 108 -2.52 -12.44 -10.13
CA TYR A 108 -2.41 -13.55 -9.18
C TYR A 108 -3.75 -13.92 -8.52
N TYR A 109 -4.80 -13.14 -8.76
CA TYR A 109 -6.11 -13.40 -8.18
C TYR A 109 -6.92 -14.36 -9.06
N PRO A 110 -7.75 -15.26 -8.47
CA PRO A 110 -8.64 -16.12 -9.24
C PRO A 110 -9.68 -15.33 -10.06
N ARG A 111 -10.06 -14.14 -9.58
CA ARG A 111 -10.94 -13.18 -10.24
C ARG A 111 -10.27 -11.80 -10.21
N PRO A 112 -9.42 -11.46 -11.22
CA PRO A 112 -8.68 -10.20 -11.28
C PRO A 112 -9.59 -8.95 -11.25
N ASP A 113 -10.75 -9.03 -11.86
CA ASP A 113 -11.78 -7.99 -11.95
C ASP A 113 -12.42 -7.66 -10.58
N LEU A 114 -12.38 -8.60 -9.63
CA LEU A 114 -12.87 -8.41 -8.26
C LEU A 114 -11.81 -7.84 -7.31
N ARG A 115 -10.55 -7.68 -7.77
CA ARG A 115 -9.55 -6.91 -7.03
C ARG A 115 -9.78 -5.42 -7.25
N THR A 116 -10.09 -4.69 -6.19
CA THR A 116 -10.32 -3.23 -6.26
C THR A 116 -9.08 -2.50 -6.76
N MET A 117 -9.25 -1.68 -7.81
CA MET A 117 -8.21 -0.82 -8.36
C MET A 117 -8.62 0.66 -8.24
N GLY A 118 -7.67 1.59 -8.15
CA GLY A 118 -7.94 3.01 -8.00
C GLY A 118 -7.22 3.89 -9.04
N ASP A 119 -6.04 3.46 -9.44
CA ASP A 119 -5.09 4.20 -10.24
C ASP A 119 -4.28 3.26 -11.15
N VAL A 120 -3.51 3.85 -12.05
CA VAL A 120 -2.53 3.17 -12.89
C VAL A 120 -1.14 3.67 -12.49
N ASP A 121 -0.43 2.86 -11.72
CA ASP A 121 0.97 3.09 -11.39
C ASP A 121 1.86 2.49 -12.46
N PHE A 122 2.85 3.24 -12.93
CA PHE A 122 3.82 2.72 -13.89
C PHE A 122 5.20 3.34 -13.69
N PHE A 123 6.23 2.55 -14.01
CA PHE A 123 7.62 2.92 -13.88
C PHE A 123 8.25 3.11 -15.25
N VAL A 124 9.05 4.16 -15.37
CA VAL A 124 9.88 4.44 -16.54
C VAL A 124 11.33 4.66 -16.13
N HIS A 125 12.27 4.42 -17.05
CA HIS A 125 13.66 4.74 -16.80
C HIS A 125 13.83 6.25 -16.47
N PRO A 126 14.61 6.63 -15.43
CA PRO A 126 14.76 8.02 -15.01
C PRO A 126 15.16 8.98 -16.15
N GLN A 127 15.99 8.51 -17.08
CA GLN A 127 16.39 9.30 -18.27
C GLN A 127 15.20 9.60 -19.21
N ASN A 128 14.19 8.74 -19.25
CA ASN A 128 12.99 8.91 -20.08
C ASN A 128 11.85 9.61 -19.34
N PHE A 129 11.99 9.88 -18.04
CA PHE A 129 10.91 10.40 -17.21
C PHE A 129 10.36 11.73 -17.71
N GLN A 130 11.23 12.69 -18.01
CA GLN A 130 10.80 14.00 -18.53
C GLN A 130 10.19 13.90 -19.91
N LYS A 131 10.75 13.05 -20.79
CA LYS A 131 10.19 12.78 -22.10
C LYS A 131 8.78 12.19 -21.98
N ALA A 132 8.59 11.16 -21.14
CA ALA A 132 7.29 10.53 -20.89
C ALA A 132 6.28 11.55 -20.35
N TYR A 133 6.67 12.34 -19.36
CA TYR A 133 5.82 13.38 -18.78
C TYR A 133 5.32 14.39 -19.81
N HIS A 134 6.21 14.93 -20.66
CA HIS A 134 5.81 15.88 -21.71
C HIS A 134 4.90 15.24 -22.77
N ILE A 135 5.13 13.95 -23.12
CA ILE A 135 4.26 13.22 -24.03
C ILE A 135 2.86 13.07 -23.43
N LEU A 136 2.76 12.73 -22.15
CA LEU A 136 1.49 12.60 -21.45
C LEU A 136 0.71 13.93 -21.48
N LEU A 137 1.35 15.04 -21.12
CA LEU A 137 0.71 16.37 -21.18
C LEU A 137 0.18 16.71 -22.57
N LYS A 138 0.98 16.46 -23.63
CA LYS A 138 0.57 16.70 -25.03
C LYS A 138 -0.61 15.82 -25.48
N ASN A 139 -0.84 14.69 -24.79
CA ASN A 139 -1.94 13.76 -25.09
C ASN A 139 -3.11 13.87 -24.10
N GLY A 140 -3.26 15.03 -23.46
CA GLY A 140 -4.44 15.39 -22.66
C GLY A 140 -4.43 14.86 -21.23
N TYR A 141 -3.28 14.38 -20.72
CA TYR A 141 -3.12 14.13 -19.29
C TYR A 141 -2.89 15.46 -18.59
N GLN A 142 -3.50 15.65 -17.44
CA GLN A 142 -3.40 16.87 -16.64
C GLN A 142 -2.78 16.56 -15.29
N LEU A 143 -2.02 17.50 -14.72
CA LEU A 143 -1.54 17.36 -13.34
C LEU A 143 -2.73 17.25 -12.39
N ALA A 144 -2.73 16.22 -11.55
CA ALA A 144 -3.77 16.04 -10.55
C ALA A 144 -3.68 17.12 -9.45
N TYR A 145 -2.46 17.55 -9.13
CA TYR A 145 -2.15 18.56 -8.13
C TYR A 145 -1.11 19.54 -8.68
N PRO A 146 -1.44 20.84 -8.83
CA PRO A 146 -0.54 21.86 -9.42
C PRO A 146 0.78 22.05 -8.67
N GLU A 147 0.83 21.71 -7.37
CA GLU A 147 2.01 21.84 -6.49
C GLU A 147 2.70 20.48 -6.21
N ASP A 148 2.33 19.41 -6.92
CA ASP A 148 2.86 18.07 -6.66
C ASP A 148 4.26 17.93 -7.26
N HIS A 149 5.26 18.27 -6.47
CA HIS A 149 6.67 18.04 -6.74
C HIS A 149 7.19 16.86 -5.90
N ALA A 150 6.42 15.76 -5.85
CA ALA A 150 6.92 14.56 -5.19
C ALA A 150 8.23 14.12 -5.86
N PRO A 151 9.31 13.89 -5.10
CA PRO A 151 10.62 13.59 -5.68
C PRO A 151 10.65 12.26 -6.45
N HIS A 152 9.70 11.36 -6.18
CA HIS A 152 9.70 9.98 -6.68
C HIS A 152 8.72 9.73 -7.83
N HIS A 153 7.60 10.46 -7.90
CA HIS A 153 6.56 10.29 -8.91
C HIS A 153 5.85 11.61 -9.24
N ILE A 154 5.08 11.62 -10.32
CA ILE A 154 4.14 12.68 -10.68
C ILE A 154 2.78 12.05 -10.87
N THR A 155 1.75 12.67 -10.27
CA THR A 155 0.35 12.24 -10.38
C THR A 155 -0.36 13.03 -11.46
N LEU A 156 -0.92 12.31 -12.42
CA LEU A 156 -1.66 12.83 -13.57
C LEU A 156 -3.10 12.31 -13.56
N ARG A 157 -3.98 12.99 -14.29
CA ARG A 157 -5.37 12.55 -14.46
C ARG A 157 -5.80 12.67 -15.91
N LYS A 158 -6.52 11.65 -16.40
CA LYS A 158 -7.20 11.65 -17.69
C LYS A 158 -8.45 10.78 -17.61
N ASN A 159 -9.56 11.22 -18.22
CA ASN A 159 -10.83 10.47 -18.24
C ASN A 159 -11.32 9.99 -16.85
N ASN A 160 -11.09 10.77 -15.79
CA ASN A 160 -11.37 10.43 -14.39
C ASN A 160 -10.57 9.21 -13.86
N ILE A 161 -9.49 8.84 -14.53
CA ILE A 161 -8.50 7.88 -14.01
C ILE A 161 -7.26 8.65 -13.55
N VAL A 162 -6.70 8.19 -12.44
CA VAL A 162 -5.43 8.69 -11.90
C VAL A 162 -4.30 7.83 -12.44
N PHE A 163 -3.20 8.48 -12.83
CA PHE A 163 -1.98 7.85 -13.31
C PHE A 163 -0.81 8.35 -12.50
N GLU A 164 0.02 7.45 -12.01
CA GLU A 164 1.25 7.81 -11.30
C GLU A 164 2.46 7.32 -12.09
N ILE A 165 3.21 8.28 -12.66
CA ILE A 165 4.48 7.98 -13.32
C ILE A 165 5.60 8.02 -12.29
N HIS A 166 6.28 6.88 -12.12
CA HIS A 166 7.38 6.71 -11.19
C HIS A 166 8.72 6.67 -11.92
N LYS A 167 9.75 7.33 -11.37
CA LYS A 167 11.16 7.23 -11.80
C LYS A 167 12.04 6.52 -10.77
N THR A 168 11.53 6.39 -9.55
CA THR A 168 12.16 5.68 -8.43
C THR A 168 11.08 5.21 -7.46
N LEU A 169 11.41 4.24 -6.62
CA LEU A 169 10.57 3.82 -5.49
C LEU A 169 11.35 4.08 -4.21
N SER A 170 10.68 4.64 -3.21
CA SER A 170 11.29 4.96 -1.93
C SER A 170 11.09 3.82 -0.92
N ILE A 171 12.12 3.53 -0.15
CA ILE A 171 12.05 2.71 1.06
C ILE A 171 11.89 3.66 2.25
N ILE A 172 10.66 4.02 2.59
CA ILE A 172 10.38 4.97 3.68
C ILE A 172 10.84 4.42 5.05
N ALA A 173 10.99 3.10 5.15
CA ALA A 173 11.15 2.38 6.41
C ALA A 173 12.60 2.24 6.93
N THR A 174 13.63 2.67 6.22
CA THR A 174 15.02 2.47 6.66
C THR A 174 15.78 3.78 6.84
N ASN A 175 16.46 3.94 8.00
CA ASN A 175 17.29 5.12 8.28
C ASN A 175 18.56 5.21 7.41
N ASN A 176 18.96 4.11 6.76
CA ASN A 176 20.04 4.05 5.76
C ASN A 176 19.53 4.32 4.35
N VAL A 177 18.85 5.45 4.16
CA VAL A 177 18.10 5.80 2.95
C VAL A 177 19.00 5.80 1.70
N GLY A 178 20.22 6.34 1.75
CA GLY A 178 21.05 6.51 0.57
C GLY A 178 21.48 5.19 -0.09
N ASN A 179 22.20 4.33 0.62
CA ASN A 179 22.77 3.09 0.04
C ASN A 179 21.70 2.07 -0.36
N ASN A 180 20.58 2.00 0.37
CA ASN A 180 19.50 1.07 0.06
C ASN A 180 18.63 1.58 -1.10
N GLU A 181 18.43 2.89 -1.24
CA GLU A 181 17.71 3.48 -2.37
C GLU A 181 18.48 3.30 -3.69
N ASP A 182 19.79 3.53 -3.70
CA ASP A 182 20.64 3.31 -4.88
C ASP A 182 20.63 1.83 -5.30
N TYR A 183 20.72 0.93 -4.33
CA TYR A 183 20.64 -0.50 -4.61
C TYR A 183 19.27 -0.89 -5.17
N LEU A 184 18.17 -0.41 -4.57
CA LEU A 184 16.82 -0.66 -5.06
C LEU A 184 16.64 -0.09 -6.47
N GLN A 185 17.12 1.11 -6.71
CA GLN A 185 17.06 1.73 -8.04
C GLN A 185 17.81 0.88 -9.08
N THR A 186 19.00 0.40 -8.75
CA THR A 186 19.77 -0.51 -9.62
C THR A 186 19.01 -1.80 -9.91
N LEU A 187 18.37 -2.38 -8.88
CA LEU A 187 17.55 -3.59 -9.02
C LEU A 187 16.35 -3.37 -9.96
N LEU A 188 15.66 -2.24 -9.84
CA LEU A 188 14.51 -1.89 -10.69
C LEU A 188 14.94 -1.64 -12.14
N LEU A 189 16.07 -0.95 -12.35
CA LEU A 189 16.62 -0.72 -13.70
C LEU A 189 17.02 -2.02 -14.38
N LYS A 190 17.58 -2.98 -13.62
CA LYS A 190 17.84 -4.34 -14.13
C LYS A 190 16.54 -5.03 -14.54
N GLY A 191 15.47 -4.91 -13.75
CA GLY A 191 14.16 -5.44 -14.11
C GLY A 191 13.56 -4.79 -15.35
N LEU A 192 13.77 -3.48 -15.52
CA LEU A 192 13.31 -2.76 -16.71
C LEU A 192 14.04 -3.21 -18.00
N SER A 193 15.21 -3.83 -17.91
CA SER A 193 15.92 -4.43 -19.03
C SER A 193 15.41 -5.84 -19.38
N SER A 194 14.56 -6.43 -18.54
CA SER A 194 14.04 -7.81 -18.68
C SER A 194 12.52 -7.84 -18.52
N ILE A 195 11.82 -6.90 -19.13
CA ILE A 195 10.35 -6.74 -19.03
C ILE A 195 9.65 -8.02 -19.47
N GLU A 196 8.69 -8.47 -18.67
CA GLU A 196 7.78 -9.56 -19.00
C GLU A 196 6.44 -9.01 -19.51
N GLN A 197 5.89 -9.64 -20.55
CA GLN A 197 4.52 -9.38 -20.98
C GLN A 197 3.59 -10.33 -20.26
N LYS A 198 2.61 -9.78 -19.55
CA LYS A 198 1.57 -10.54 -18.84
C LYS A 198 0.22 -10.25 -19.48
N LYS A 199 -0.74 -11.13 -19.22
CA LYS A 199 -2.08 -11.03 -19.79
C LYS A 199 -3.14 -11.36 -18.75
N ILE A 200 -4.19 -10.54 -18.69
CA ILE A 200 -5.44 -10.82 -17.98
C ILE A 200 -6.56 -10.76 -19.02
N GLU A 201 -7.20 -11.89 -19.31
CA GLU A 201 -8.19 -12.00 -20.38
C GLU A 201 -7.63 -11.49 -21.72
N ASN A 202 -8.18 -10.37 -22.24
CA ASN A 202 -7.73 -9.75 -23.48
C ASN A 202 -6.74 -8.59 -23.30
N TRP A 203 -6.36 -8.28 -22.05
CA TRP A 203 -5.51 -7.14 -21.70
C TRP A 203 -4.06 -7.58 -21.53
N GLU A 204 -3.18 -7.14 -22.43
CA GLU A 204 -1.73 -7.37 -22.33
C GLU A 204 -1.03 -6.14 -21.76
N PHE A 205 -0.06 -6.35 -20.86
CA PHE A 205 0.68 -5.28 -20.23
C PHE A 205 2.08 -5.71 -19.82
N PRO A 206 3.07 -4.78 -19.88
CA PRO A 206 4.42 -5.04 -19.42
C PRO A 206 4.50 -4.97 -17.90
N THR A 207 5.20 -5.91 -17.29
CA THR A 207 5.50 -5.94 -15.85
C THR A 207 6.98 -6.15 -15.60
N PHE A 208 7.40 -5.87 -14.38
CA PHE A 208 8.66 -6.37 -13.90
C PHE A 208 8.68 -7.90 -13.84
N PRO A 209 9.87 -8.54 -13.99
CA PRO A 209 10.07 -9.94 -13.65
C PRO A 209 9.71 -10.23 -12.19
N ARG A 210 9.49 -11.50 -11.89
CA ARG A 210 9.06 -12.00 -10.57
C ARG A 210 9.71 -11.30 -9.39
N LEU A 211 11.05 -11.23 -9.36
CA LEU A 211 11.79 -10.66 -8.24
C LEU A 211 11.44 -9.19 -8.00
N GLN A 212 11.54 -8.36 -9.04
CA GLN A 212 11.26 -6.93 -8.91
C GLN A 212 9.79 -6.67 -8.63
N ASN A 213 8.88 -7.43 -9.26
CA ASN A 213 7.45 -7.29 -8.99
C ASN A 213 7.12 -7.62 -7.53
N GLY A 214 7.65 -8.71 -6.98
CA GLY A 214 7.47 -9.06 -5.56
C GLY A 214 8.03 -8.01 -4.61
N ILE A 215 9.20 -7.45 -4.90
CA ILE A 215 9.77 -6.35 -4.12
C ILE A 215 8.87 -5.11 -4.16
N VAL A 216 8.32 -4.75 -5.33
CA VAL A 216 7.38 -3.63 -5.47
C VAL A 216 6.12 -3.84 -4.63
N LEU A 217 5.54 -5.05 -4.65
CA LEU A 217 4.36 -5.36 -3.83
C LEU A 217 4.65 -5.27 -2.33
N LEU A 218 5.80 -5.78 -1.88
CA LEU A 218 6.21 -5.69 -0.48
C LEU A 218 6.44 -4.23 -0.05
N LEU A 219 7.13 -3.44 -0.89
CA LEU A 219 7.34 -2.01 -0.63
C LEU A 219 6.01 -1.24 -0.56
N HIS A 220 5.04 -1.61 -1.37
CA HIS A 220 3.71 -1.01 -1.33
C HIS A 220 2.99 -1.25 0.01
N VAL A 221 3.14 -2.44 0.60
CA VAL A 221 2.65 -2.71 1.96
C VAL A 221 3.33 -1.77 2.96
N ILE A 222 4.65 -1.64 2.90
CA ILE A 222 5.43 -0.81 3.84
C ILE A 222 5.10 0.67 3.70
N GLN A 223 4.97 1.19 2.48
CA GLN A 223 4.62 2.60 2.23
C GLN A 223 3.31 3.01 2.91
N HIS A 224 2.34 2.11 2.95
CA HIS A 224 1.05 2.39 3.55
C HIS A 224 0.93 1.98 5.03
N LEU A 225 1.91 1.30 5.58
CA LEU A 225 1.89 0.82 6.96
C LEU A 225 1.66 1.96 7.98
N ILE A 226 2.25 3.13 7.75
CA ILE A 226 2.12 4.29 8.62
C ILE A 226 0.78 5.00 8.43
N SER A 227 0.37 5.22 7.19
CA SER A 227 -0.83 6.00 6.84
C SER A 227 -2.14 5.22 6.97
N GLY A 228 -2.06 3.93 7.07
CA GLY A 228 -3.18 2.99 7.11
C GLY A 228 -3.26 2.12 5.86
N LEU A 229 -3.17 0.84 6.10
CA LEU A 229 -3.18 -0.23 5.09
C LEU A 229 -4.50 -0.99 5.17
N GLY A 230 -5.06 -1.35 4.02
CA GLY A 230 -6.19 -2.28 3.95
C GLY A 230 -5.75 -3.70 3.66
N LEU A 231 -6.67 -4.66 3.80
CA LEU A 231 -6.40 -6.07 3.50
C LEU A 231 -5.99 -6.29 2.04
N ARG A 232 -6.42 -5.44 1.12
CA ARG A 232 -6.10 -5.56 -0.31
C ARG A 232 -4.59 -5.66 -0.56
N GLN A 233 -3.80 -4.76 0.00
CA GLN A 233 -2.35 -4.74 -0.22
C GLN A 233 -1.66 -5.96 0.40
N ILE A 234 -2.18 -6.45 1.53
CA ILE A 234 -1.71 -7.68 2.16
C ILE A 234 -2.03 -8.88 1.28
N ILE A 235 -3.24 -8.93 0.72
CA ILE A 235 -3.66 -9.99 -0.20
C ILE A 235 -2.84 -9.94 -1.51
N ASP A 236 -2.47 -8.76 -2.00
CA ASP A 236 -1.56 -8.64 -3.15
C ASP A 236 -0.25 -9.37 -2.91
N TRP A 237 0.40 -9.14 -1.76
CA TRP A 237 1.60 -9.88 -1.36
C TRP A 237 1.32 -11.37 -1.19
N MET A 238 0.26 -11.73 -0.49
CA MET A 238 -0.13 -13.11 -0.25
C MET A 238 -0.36 -13.89 -1.54
N MET A 239 -1.10 -13.33 -2.49
CA MET A 239 -1.39 -13.99 -3.77
C MET A 239 -0.15 -14.09 -4.65
N PHE A 240 0.73 -13.09 -4.61
CA PHE A 240 2.04 -13.17 -5.24
C PHE A 240 2.88 -14.33 -4.65
N VAL A 241 3.00 -14.40 -3.33
CA VAL A 241 3.73 -15.50 -2.64
C VAL A 241 3.12 -16.84 -3.00
N ASN A 242 1.80 -16.96 -2.99
CA ASN A 242 1.10 -18.21 -3.33
C ASN A 242 1.39 -18.70 -4.75
N SER A 243 1.58 -17.78 -5.70
CA SER A 243 1.75 -18.10 -7.13
C SER A 243 3.21 -18.24 -7.54
N GLU A 244 4.11 -17.46 -6.95
CA GLU A 244 5.46 -17.26 -7.47
C GLU A 244 6.57 -17.77 -6.54
N LEU A 245 6.28 -17.98 -5.24
CA LEU A 245 7.32 -18.34 -4.27
C LEU A 245 7.14 -19.73 -3.69
N ASN A 246 8.27 -20.39 -3.49
CA ASN A 246 8.47 -21.57 -2.66
C ASN A 246 9.74 -21.38 -1.82
N ASP A 247 10.12 -22.37 -1.01
CA ASP A 247 11.31 -22.32 -0.16
C ASP A 247 12.61 -22.13 -0.96
N GLU A 248 12.71 -22.67 -2.15
CA GLU A 248 13.89 -22.53 -3.01
C GLU A 248 13.99 -21.13 -3.61
N THR A 249 12.92 -20.63 -4.25
CA THR A 249 12.90 -19.29 -4.84
C THR A 249 13.06 -18.21 -3.78
N TRP A 250 12.50 -18.40 -2.59
CA TRP A 250 12.74 -17.52 -1.47
C TRP A 250 14.24 -17.47 -1.11
N ARG A 251 14.87 -18.63 -0.86
CA ARG A 251 16.26 -18.73 -0.43
C ARG A 251 17.24 -18.17 -1.46
N LEU A 252 17.01 -18.45 -2.75
CA LEU A 252 17.96 -18.11 -3.81
C LEU A 252 17.80 -16.68 -4.34
N GLU A 253 16.55 -16.19 -4.43
CA GLU A 253 16.28 -14.93 -5.10
C GLU A 253 15.89 -13.80 -4.13
N PHE A 254 14.95 -14.04 -3.22
CA PHE A 254 14.35 -12.99 -2.39
C PHE A 254 15.13 -12.72 -1.11
N GLN A 255 15.49 -13.75 -0.38
CA GLN A 255 16.12 -13.63 0.93
C GLN A 255 17.41 -12.80 0.90
N PRO A 256 18.37 -13.01 -0.02
CA PRO A 256 19.61 -12.23 -0.07
C PRO A 256 19.34 -10.72 -0.28
N ILE A 257 18.36 -10.40 -1.13
CA ILE A 257 17.99 -9.02 -1.43
C ILE A 257 17.28 -8.37 -0.25
N LEU A 258 16.30 -9.07 0.33
CA LEU A 258 15.54 -8.57 1.47
C LEU A 258 16.41 -8.37 2.71
N ARG A 259 17.43 -9.22 2.92
CA ARG A 259 18.47 -8.99 3.95
C ARG A 259 19.23 -7.71 3.70
N LYS A 260 19.67 -7.50 2.47
CA LYS A 260 20.45 -6.32 2.09
C LYS A 260 19.67 -5.02 2.30
N ILE A 261 18.38 -5.01 1.98
CA ILE A 261 17.50 -3.85 2.19
C ILE A 261 16.80 -3.84 3.55
N LYS A 262 17.17 -4.76 4.46
CA LYS A 262 16.64 -4.90 5.84
C LYS A 262 15.12 -5.16 5.93
N LEU A 263 14.53 -5.83 4.95
CA LEU A 263 13.10 -6.14 4.91
C LEU A 263 12.77 -7.62 5.08
N GLU A 264 13.77 -8.49 5.28
CA GLU A 264 13.58 -9.95 5.43
C GLU A 264 12.62 -10.28 6.59
N LYS A 265 12.86 -9.72 7.78
CA LYS A 265 12.03 -10.00 8.95
C LYS A 265 10.58 -9.61 8.73
N PHE A 266 10.33 -8.44 8.12
CA PHE A 266 8.99 -7.99 7.81
C PHE A 266 8.28 -8.93 6.82
N ALA A 267 8.96 -9.35 5.74
CA ALA A 267 8.40 -10.28 4.76
C ALA A 267 8.05 -11.64 5.40
N ILE A 268 8.92 -12.16 6.27
CA ILE A 268 8.69 -13.40 7.03
C ILE A 268 7.42 -13.29 7.89
N ILE A 269 7.30 -12.22 8.69
CA ILE A 269 6.16 -12.02 9.60
C ILE A 269 4.86 -11.80 8.81
N LEU A 270 4.91 -10.97 7.76
CA LEU A 270 3.75 -10.73 6.89
C LEU A 270 3.25 -12.02 6.24
N THR A 271 4.16 -12.85 5.72
CA THR A 271 3.79 -14.13 5.09
C THR A 271 3.22 -15.11 6.10
N ARG A 272 3.84 -15.24 7.29
CA ARG A 272 3.32 -16.10 8.36
C ARG A 272 1.93 -15.65 8.82
N MET A 273 1.72 -14.36 8.97
CA MET A 273 0.40 -13.80 9.28
C MET A 273 -0.66 -14.22 8.22
N CYS A 274 -0.30 -14.19 6.93
CA CYS A 274 -1.19 -14.67 5.87
C CYS A 274 -1.50 -16.17 5.97
N GLN A 275 -0.53 -17.00 6.37
CA GLN A 275 -0.78 -18.44 6.64
C GLN A 275 -1.73 -18.64 7.82
N LEU A 276 -1.51 -17.94 8.91
CA LEU A 276 -2.30 -18.09 10.14
C LEU A 276 -3.75 -17.63 9.97
N HIS A 277 -3.98 -16.55 9.20
CA HIS A 277 -5.28 -15.88 9.20
C HIS A 277 -5.99 -15.85 7.84
N LEU A 278 -5.28 -15.84 6.73
CA LEU A 278 -5.87 -15.60 5.40
C LEU A 278 -5.87 -16.83 4.49
N GLY A 279 -5.31 -17.95 4.94
CA GLY A 279 -5.39 -19.21 4.22
C GLY A 279 -4.31 -19.45 3.17
N LEU A 280 -3.22 -18.66 3.19
CA LEU A 280 -2.04 -18.95 2.38
C LEU A 280 -1.57 -20.38 2.64
N ARG A 281 -1.21 -21.10 1.59
CA ARG A 281 -0.70 -22.48 1.69
C ARG A 281 0.54 -22.56 2.60
N ILE A 282 0.70 -23.69 3.26
CA ILE A 282 1.81 -23.95 4.19
C ILE A 282 2.90 -24.76 3.48
N GLU A 283 2.47 -25.64 2.59
CA GLU A 283 3.33 -26.48 1.78
C GLU A 283 4.25 -25.60 0.92
N ASP A 284 5.53 -25.95 0.85
CA ASP A 284 6.56 -25.23 0.08
C ASP A 284 6.82 -23.76 0.48
N ILE A 285 6.19 -23.28 1.56
CA ILE A 285 6.40 -21.93 2.11
C ILE A 285 6.72 -22.06 3.60
N THR A 286 7.80 -22.79 3.90
CA THR A 286 8.18 -23.08 5.29
C THR A 286 9.12 -22.03 5.88
N TRP A 287 9.73 -21.20 5.04
CA TRP A 287 10.69 -20.16 5.42
C TRP A 287 10.16 -19.13 6.42
N CYS A 288 8.85 -19.00 6.56
CA CYS A 288 8.23 -18.08 7.50
C CYS A 288 7.74 -18.74 8.81
N HIS A 289 7.91 -20.05 8.98
CA HIS A 289 7.37 -20.79 10.15
C HIS A 289 8.01 -20.39 11.48
N SER A 290 9.24 -19.89 11.46
CA SER A 290 9.94 -19.41 12.66
C SER A 290 9.45 -18.05 13.17
N ALA A 291 8.52 -17.41 12.46
CA ALA A 291 7.99 -16.12 12.87
C ALA A 291 7.16 -16.22 14.16
N ASP A 292 7.32 -15.25 15.04
CA ASP A 292 6.54 -15.13 16.26
C ASP A 292 5.05 -14.90 15.96
N SER A 293 4.20 -15.82 16.37
CA SER A 293 2.74 -15.74 16.16
C SER A 293 2.10 -14.53 16.88
N LEU A 294 2.65 -14.12 18.03
CA LEU A 294 2.17 -12.95 18.74
C LEU A 294 2.42 -11.68 17.92
N LEU A 295 3.60 -11.57 17.31
CA LEU A 295 3.93 -10.44 16.44
C LEU A 295 3.10 -10.45 15.15
N CYS A 296 2.79 -11.62 14.58
CA CYS A 296 1.85 -11.75 13.48
C CYS A 296 0.45 -11.23 13.84
N ASN A 297 -0.06 -11.56 15.04
CA ASN A 297 -1.36 -11.07 15.52
C ASN A 297 -1.33 -9.54 15.75
N LYS A 298 -0.30 -8.99 16.38
CA LYS A 298 -0.14 -7.54 16.56
C LYS A 298 -0.16 -6.80 15.21
N LEU A 299 0.51 -7.36 14.20
CA LEU A 299 0.55 -6.78 12.86
C LEU A 299 -0.84 -6.80 12.20
N LEU A 300 -1.57 -7.91 12.32
CA LEU A 300 -2.94 -8.03 11.80
C LEU A 300 -3.89 -7.04 12.47
N ASP A 301 -3.84 -6.92 13.80
CA ASP A 301 -4.65 -5.98 14.57
C ASP A 301 -4.39 -4.54 14.13
N HIS A 302 -3.12 -4.18 13.91
CA HIS A 302 -2.75 -2.88 13.40
C HIS A 302 -3.39 -2.57 12.03
N PHE A 303 -3.43 -3.54 11.10
CA PHE A 303 -4.10 -3.36 9.81
C PHE A 303 -5.62 -3.23 9.95
N MET A 304 -6.22 -4.06 10.78
CA MET A 304 -7.67 -4.06 10.99
C MET A 304 -8.16 -2.80 11.71
N GLU A 305 -7.34 -2.20 12.58
CA GLU A 305 -7.68 -0.96 13.29
C GLU A 305 -7.71 0.26 12.37
N LYS A 306 -6.82 0.36 11.41
CA LYS A 306 -6.67 1.55 10.56
C LYS A 306 -7.55 1.52 9.31
N GLY A 307 -7.64 0.38 8.65
CA GLY A 307 -8.26 0.24 7.35
C GLY A 307 -7.51 1.00 6.25
N ASN A 308 -7.93 0.82 5.01
CA ASN A 308 -7.27 1.38 3.85
C ASN A 308 -7.23 2.92 3.89
N PHE A 309 -6.04 3.49 3.76
CA PHE A 309 -5.76 4.93 3.87
C PHE A 309 -6.29 5.56 5.17
N GLY A 310 -6.27 4.81 6.28
CA GLY A 310 -6.75 5.29 7.56
C GLY A 310 -8.24 5.65 7.59
N ARG A 311 -9.07 5.02 6.74
CA ARG A 311 -10.52 5.32 6.65
C ARG A 311 -11.28 5.17 7.94
N LYS A 312 -10.79 4.34 8.88
CA LYS A 312 -11.33 4.23 10.24
C LYS A 312 -10.87 5.35 11.15
N LEU A 313 -9.78 6.01 10.78
CA LEU A 313 -9.23 7.10 11.55
C LEU A 313 -9.89 8.40 11.06
N ARG A 314 -10.44 9.21 11.95
CA ARG A 314 -10.87 10.56 11.58
C ARG A 314 -9.66 11.33 11.01
N ARG A 315 -9.86 12.25 10.04
CA ARG A 315 -8.82 13.07 9.37
C ARG A 315 -7.67 13.57 10.26
N LYS A 316 -7.87 13.60 11.58
CA LYS A 316 -6.90 14.03 12.59
C LYS A 316 -5.75 13.05 12.86
N SER A 317 -5.94 11.75 12.63
CA SER A 317 -4.92 10.74 12.94
C SER A 317 -3.89 10.55 11.82
N ILE A 318 -4.13 11.05 10.62
CA ILE A 318 -3.11 11.09 9.55
C ILE A 318 -1.93 11.99 9.99
N GLN A 319 -2.22 13.08 10.72
CA GLN A 319 -1.16 13.94 11.29
C GLN A 319 -0.43 13.27 12.46
N SER A 320 -1.10 12.43 13.26
CA SER A 320 -0.42 11.63 14.28
C SER A 320 0.47 10.55 13.67
N GLY A 321 0.12 9.95 12.54
CA GLY A 321 1.00 9.05 11.79
C GLY A 321 2.31 9.72 11.34
N GLN A 322 2.25 10.97 10.89
CA GLN A 322 3.46 11.75 10.57
C GLN A 322 4.29 12.06 11.83
N ILE A 323 3.65 12.36 12.96
CA ILE A 323 4.33 12.56 14.24
C ILE A 323 4.98 11.26 14.73
N ILE A 324 4.30 10.13 14.60
CA ILE A 324 4.84 8.80 14.95
C ILE A 324 6.07 8.49 14.11
N TYR A 325 5.99 8.71 12.79
CA TYR A 325 7.15 8.56 11.92
C TYR A 325 8.31 9.43 12.34
N ILE A 326 8.04 10.70 12.72
CA ILE A 326 9.04 11.63 13.22
C ILE A 326 9.64 11.13 14.55
N LEU A 327 8.85 10.59 15.46
CA LEU A 327 9.31 10.08 16.75
C LEU A 327 10.07 8.76 16.62
N SER A 328 9.62 7.84 15.76
CA SER A 328 10.26 6.53 15.58
C SER A 328 11.63 6.61 14.88
N THR A 329 11.79 7.59 13.99
CA THR A 329 13.06 7.78 13.24
C THR A 329 14.06 8.71 13.93
N ASN A 330 13.70 9.35 15.06
CA ASN A 330 14.53 10.35 15.73
C ASN A 330 14.83 9.96 17.17
N ARG A 331 15.78 9.02 17.35
CA ARG A 331 16.33 8.68 18.68
C ARG A 331 17.29 9.76 19.22
N THR A 332 17.67 10.77 18.42
CA THR A 332 18.52 11.88 18.87
C THR A 332 17.83 13.23 18.68
N PRO A 333 17.92 14.15 19.68
CA PRO A 333 17.35 15.50 19.60
C PRO A 333 17.78 16.27 18.35
N LEU A 334 19.00 16.04 17.87
CA LEU A 334 19.56 16.71 16.71
C LEU A 334 18.81 16.35 15.40
N LYS A 335 18.48 15.08 15.21
CA LYS A 335 17.71 14.61 14.04
C LYS A 335 16.29 15.15 14.05
N PHE A 336 15.67 15.24 15.24
CA PHE A 336 14.37 15.87 15.44
C PHE A 336 14.37 17.35 15.03
N PHE A 337 15.34 18.13 15.51
CA PHE A 337 15.48 19.54 15.16
C PHE A 337 15.73 19.74 13.66
N LYS A 338 16.58 18.94 13.05
CA LYS A 338 16.82 19.01 11.61
C LYS A 338 15.54 18.79 10.80
N ARG A 339 14.74 17.81 11.12
CA ARG A 339 13.45 17.57 10.42
C ARG A 339 12.41 18.65 10.69
N LEU A 340 12.34 19.16 11.92
CA LEU A 340 11.47 20.30 12.24
C LEU A 340 11.87 21.51 11.39
N GLN A 341 13.16 21.72 11.21
CA GLN A 341 13.75 22.74 10.37
C GLN A 341 13.37 22.55 8.89
N ASP A 342 13.58 21.36 8.34
CA ASP A 342 13.29 21.04 6.94
C ASP A 342 11.77 21.16 6.64
N SER A 343 10.93 20.65 7.54
CA SER A 343 9.47 20.80 7.47
C SER A 343 9.04 22.26 7.57
N GLY A 344 9.71 23.05 8.42
CA GLY A 344 9.46 24.47 8.56
C GLY A 344 9.81 25.24 7.28
N ILE A 345 10.96 24.98 6.69
CA ILE A 345 11.37 25.56 5.40
C ILE A 345 10.33 25.21 4.31
N HIS A 346 9.87 23.96 4.30
CA HIS A 346 8.87 23.52 3.32
C HIS A 346 7.51 24.23 3.49
N ASN A 347 7.05 24.42 4.71
CA ASN A 347 5.72 24.95 5.02
C ASN A 347 5.66 26.49 5.13
N TRP A 348 6.78 27.14 5.35
CA TRP A 348 6.84 28.60 5.53
C TRP A 348 7.20 29.30 4.22
N LYS A 349 6.19 29.92 3.57
CA LYS A 349 6.37 30.60 2.27
C LYS A 349 7.49 31.66 2.28
N LEU A 350 7.65 32.38 3.38
CA LEU A 350 8.70 33.40 3.53
C LEU A 350 10.09 32.78 3.65
N ALA A 351 10.27 31.66 4.36
CA ALA A 351 11.54 30.97 4.46
C ALA A 351 11.97 30.30 3.14
N LYS A 352 11.01 29.94 2.26
CA LYS A 352 11.30 29.54 0.89
C LYS A 352 11.88 30.70 0.08
N LYS A 353 11.29 31.90 0.21
CA LYS A 353 11.65 33.08 -0.56
C LYS A 353 12.92 33.76 -0.05
N TYR A 354 13.12 33.84 1.26
CA TYR A 354 14.23 34.57 1.90
C TYR A 354 15.10 33.62 2.72
N SER A 355 16.33 33.38 2.27
CA SER A 355 17.28 32.42 2.90
C SER A 355 17.63 32.80 4.34
N ILE A 356 17.62 34.08 4.68
CA ILE A 356 17.90 34.59 6.04
C ILE A 356 16.88 34.14 7.08
N LEU A 357 15.67 33.77 6.67
CA LEU A 357 14.60 33.27 7.55
C LEU A 357 14.68 31.76 7.79
N ARG A 358 15.44 31.04 6.99
CA ARG A 358 15.57 29.58 7.10
C ARG A 358 16.01 29.11 8.50
N PRO A 359 16.98 29.71 9.19
CA PRO A 359 17.37 29.25 10.52
C PRO A 359 16.23 29.24 11.55
N PHE A 360 15.19 30.04 11.35
CA PHE A 360 14.03 30.17 12.24
C PHE A 360 12.84 29.28 11.82
N ALA A 361 12.95 28.50 10.76
CA ALA A 361 11.87 27.73 10.20
C ALA A 361 11.32 26.65 11.17
N TRP A 362 12.16 26.09 12.05
CA TRP A 362 11.75 25.16 13.09
C TRP A 362 10.83 25.81 14.13
N ILE A 363 11.06 27.09 14.49
CA ILE A 363 10.19 27.84 15.42
C ILE A 363 8.81 28.03 14.79
N TYR A 364 8.76 28.45 13.52
CA TYR A 364 7.50 28.55 12.78
C TYR A 364 6.74 27.22 12.77
N GLN A 365 7.45 26.12 12.53
CA GLN A 365 6.81 24.79 12.46
C GLN A 365 6.33 24.33 13.83
N ALA A 366 7.10 24.57 14.90
CA ALA A 366 6.69 24.27 16.27
C ALA A 366 5.45 25.09 16.65
N PHE A 367 5.45 26.40 16.35
CA PHE A 367 4.30 27.28 16.60
C PHE A 367 3.08 26.84 15.79
N ARG A 368 3.25 26.45 14.55
CA ARG A 368 2.18 25.92 13.70
C ARG A 368 1.56 24.65 14.28
N TYR A 369 2.38 23.74 14.80
CA TYR A 369 1.88 22.52 15.45
C TYR A 369 1.14 22.80 16.73
N THR A 370 1.66 23.70 17.60
CA THR A 370 0.99 24.09 18.85
C THR A 370 -0.30 24.85 18.58
N TRP A 371 -0.32 25.79 17.63
CA TRP A 371 -1.52 26.52 17.22
C TRP A 371 -2.59 25.61 16.64
N GLN A 372 -2.20 24.68 15.79
CA GLN A 372 -3.10 23.66 15.25
C GLN A 372 -3.62 22.72 16.33
N GLY A 373 -2.84 22.47 17.37
CA GLY A 373 -3.23 21.70 18.56
C GLY A 373 -4.23 22.46 19.47
N LEU A 374 -3.96 23.72 19.75
CA LEU A 374 -4.77 24.57 20.66
C LEU A 374 -6.13 24.95 20.06
N ASN A 375 -6.21 25.20 18.76
CA ASN A 375 -7.47 25.50 18.07
C ASN A 375 -8.38 24.29 17.84
N ARG A 376 -7.98 23.11 18.32
CA ARG A 376 -8.78 21.89 18.26
C ARG A 376 -9.55 21.75 19.57
N LYS A 377 -10.88 21.91 19.53
CA LYS A 377 -11.81 21.61 20.62
C LYS A 377 -11.76 20.11 20.98
N HIS A 378 -10.71 19.64 21.65
CA HIS A 378 -10.60 18.25 22.10
C HIS A 378 -10.12 18.14 23.53
N PRO A 379 -10.76 17.25 24.34
CA PRO A 379 -10.35 17.02 25.70
C PRO A 379 -8.93 16.38 25.76
N VAL A 380 -8.19 16.67 26.80
CA VAL A 380 -6.83 16.15 27.09
C VAL A 380 -6.76 14.62 27.01
N GLN A 381 -7.85 13.94 27.35
CA GLN A 381 -7.97 12.47 27.23
C GLN A 381 -7.79 11.94 25.79
N SER A 382 -8.15 12.71 24.75
CA SER A 382 -7.93 12.29 23.36
C SER A 382 -6.46 12.36 22.96
N ILE A 383 -5.69 13.27 23.55
CA ILE A 383 -4.26 13.43 23.28
C ILE A 383 -3.48 12.28 23.91
N LEU A 384 -3.84 11.89 25.13
CA LEU A 384 -3.22 10.74 25.81
C LEU A 384 -3.51 9.42 25.10
N SER A 385 -4.76 9.20 24.67
CA SER A 385 -5.12 7.99 23.92
C SER A 385 -4.44 7.92 22.54
N ASP A 386 -4.26 9.05 21.87
CA ASP A 386 -3.55 9.13 20.60
C ASP A 386 -2.04 8.91 20.80
N TRP A 387 -1.47 9.37 21.92
CA TRP A 387 -0.08 9.14 22.27
C TRP A 387 0.20 7.67 22.61
N GLU A 388 -0.67 7.00 23.39
CA GLU A 388 -0.55 5.56 23.68
C GLU A 388 -0.66 4.69 22.43
N LYS A 389 -1.60 5.00 21.53
CA LYS A 389 -1.72 4.33 20.23
C LYS A 389 -0.47 4.52 19.39
N SER A 390 0.08 5.73 19.42
CA SER A 390 1.31 6.08 18.72
C SER A 390 2.50 5.29 19.24
N LYS A 391 2.62 5.17 20.56
CA LYS A 391 3.66 4.39 21.22
C LYS A 391 3.58 2.91 20.81
N LYS A 392 2.39 2.30 20.92
CA LYS A 392 2.16 0.91 20.49
C LYS A 392 2.57 0.67 19.02
N GLN A 393 2.34 1.66 18.16
CA GLN A 393 2.72 1.55 16.73
C GLN A 393 4.24 1.63 16.56
N VAL A 394 4.92 2.50 17.30
CA VAL A 394 6.39 2.60 17.29
C VAL A 394 7.00 1.29 17.79
N ASP A 395 6.50 0.77 18.93
CA ASP A 395 6.96 -0.49 19.51
C ASP A 395 6.79 -1.65 18.49
N LEU A 396 5.66 -1.72 17.78
CA LEU A 396 5.44 -2.71 16.73
C LEU A 396 6.46 -2.58 15.60
N PHE A 397 6.75 -1.37 15.14
CA PHE A 397 7.69 -1.14 14.04
C PHE A 397 9.13 -1.46 14.44
N ASP A 398 9.51 -1.19 15.69
CA ASP A 398 10.79 -1.58 16.26
C ASP A 398 10.89 -3.13 16.36
N GLU A 399 9.84 -3.81 16.85
CA GLU A 399 9.78 -5.28 16.85
C GLU A 399 9.90 -5.86 15.42
N LEU A 400 9.35 -5.19 14.41
CA LEU A 400 9.46 -5.56 12.99
C LEU A 400 10.81 -5.21 12.37
N LYS A 401 11.68 -4.49 13.08
CA LYS A 401 12.98 -3.97 12.59
C LYS A 401 12.87 -3.12 11.33
N LEU A 402 11.77 -2.35 11.20
CA LEU A 402 11.56 -1.51 10.02
C LEU A 402 12.38 -0.22 10.05
N PHE A 403 12.83 0.22 11.23
CA PHE A 403 13.52 1.48 11.45
C PHE A 403 14.88 1.35 12.15
N ASP A 404 15.38 0.10 12.31
CA ASP A 404 16.71 -0.13 12.89
C ASP A 404 17.83 0.34 11.98
N GLU A 405 18.88 0.95 12.60
CA GLU A 405 20.11 1.45 11.94
C GLU A 405 20.95 0.35 11.29
#